data_fbd374fb7414a8d1689aca5d5b7448d6
#
_entry.id   fbd374fb7414a8d1689aca5d5b7448d6
#
_cell.length_a   1.000
_cell.length_b   1.000
_cell.length_c   1.000
_cell.angle_alpha   90.00
_cell.angle_beta   90.00
_cell.angle_gamma   90.00
#
_symmetry.space_group_name_H-M   'P 1'
#
loop_
_entity.id
_entity.type
_entity.pdbx_description
1 polymer ?
#
loop_
_entity_poly.entity_id
_entity_poly.type
_entity_poly.pdbx_seq_one_letter_code
_entity_poly.pdbx_strand_id
1 'polypeptide(L)'
;MENFQPLTDFYEAIADDARIGATHISLYMALLQEWNTTVAQNPLSVNRDTMMKAARMGRKTYNKCMKELQEYGYIKYEPSYNPLIKSKIYMNKV
;
A
#
# COMPACT_ATOMS: atom_id res chain seq x y z
N MET A 1 3.91 21.15 14.10
CA MET A 1 3.54 20.64 12.77
C MET A 1 3.57 19.13 12.80
N GLU A 2 2.49 18.51 12.42
CA GLU A 2 2.41 17.07 12.38
C GLU A 2 3.07 16.55 11.12
N ASN A 3 4.04 15.66 11.29
CA ASN A 3 4.69 15.01 10.15
C ASN A 3 4.06 13.64 9.93
N PHE A 4 3.67 13.37 8.69
CA PHE A 4 3.23 12.04 8.32
C PHE A 4 4.48 11.16 8.18
N GLN A 5 4.59 10.15 9.03
CA GLN A 5 5.71 9.21 9.05
C GLN A 5 5.18 7.79 8.79
N PRO A 6 4.80 7.47 7.54
CA PRO A 6 4.10 6.23 7.26
C PRO A 6 4.89 4.97 7.63
N LEU A 7 6.21 4.97 7.48
CA LEU A 7 7.02 3.82 7.84
C LEU A 7 6.97 3.55 9.35
N THR A 8 7.25 4.57 10.15
CA THR A 8 7.24 4.46 11.60
C THR A 8 5.84 4.15 12.13
N ASP A 9 4.85 4.88 11.64
CA ASP A 9 3.46 4.71 12.06
C ASP A 9 2.95 3.31 11.71
N PHE A 10 3.30 2.80 10.55
CA PHE A 10 2.91 1.47 10.13
C PHE A 10 3.50 0.40 11.04
N TYR A 11 4.80 0.47 11.32
CA TYR A 11 5.46 -0.52 12.19
C TYR A 11 4.93 -0.47 13.62
N GLU A 12 4.62 0.71 14.13
CA GLU A 12 4.00 0.84 15.45
C GLU A 12 2.60 0.21 15.48
N ALA A 13 1.81 0.46 14.43
CA ALA A 13 0.45 -0.06 14.36
C ALA A 13 0.43 -1.58 14.26
N ILE A 14 1.32 -2.17 13.45
CA ILE A 14 1.31 -3.63 13.24
C ILE A 14 1.89 -4.42 14.41
N ALA A 15 2.59 -3.75 15.33
CA ALA A 15 3.15 -4.43 16.51
C ALA A 15 2.07 -5.20 17.28
N ASP A 16 0.85 -4.68 17.32
CA ASP A 16 -0.28 -5.29 17.99
C ASP A 16 -1.33 -5.85 17.04
N ASP A 17 -1.01 -5.94 15.75
CA ASP A 17 -1.97 -6.42 14.74
C ASP A 17 -1.49 -7.76 14.16
N ALA A 18 -1.99 -8.83 14.76
CA ALA A 18 -1.64 -10.20 14.36
C ALA A 18 -2.14 -10.58 12.97
N ARG A 19 -3.01 -9.77 12.36
CA ARG A 19 -3.51 -10.02 11.00
C ARG A 19 -2.46 -9.72 9.92
N ILE A 20 -1.47 -8.92 10.26
CA ILE A 20 -0.43 -8.48 9.31
C ILE A 20 0.69 -9.50 9.26
N GLY A 21 0.93 -10.05 8.09
CA GLY A 21 2.02 -10.98 7.82
C GLY A 21 3.06 -10.39 6.87
N ALA A 22 4.04 -11.22 6.53
CA ALA A 22 5.17 -10.79 5.69
C ALA A 22 4.73 -10.24 4.32
N THR A 23 3.70 -10.83 3.71
CA THR A 23 3.21 -10.37 2.40
C THR A 23 2.57 -8.99 2.49
N HIS A 24 1.86 -8.70 3.56
CA HIS A 24 1.29 -7.38 3.80
C HIS A 24 2.40 -6.34 3.94
N ILE A 25 3.43 -6.66 4.71
CA ILE A 25 4.57 -5.78 4.91
C ILE A 25 5.29 -5.53 3.59
N SER A 26 5.53 -6.59 2.81
CA SER A 26 6.19 -6.47 1.51
C SER A 26 5.42 -5.54 0.57
N LEU A 27 4.11 -5.70 0.49
CA LEU A 27 3.29 -4.83 -0.36
C LEU A 27 3.28 -3.39 0.15
N TYR A 28 3.13 -3.21 1.46
CA TYR A 28 3.13 -1.87 2.04
C TYR A 28 4.45 -1.14 1.79
N MET A 29 5.58 -1.86 1.92
CA MET A 29 6.90 -1.28 1.64
C MET A 29 7.05 -0.87 0.18
N ALA A 30 6.52 -1.67 -0.75
CA ALA A 30 6.54 -1.32 -2.17
C ALA A 30 5.71 -0.07 -2.45
N LEU A 31 4.54 0.04 -1.82
CA LEU A 31 3.69 1.23 -1.93
C LEU A 31 4.37 2.45 -1.33
N LEU A 32 5.02 2.29 -0.19
CA LEU A 32 5.73 3.37 0.48
C LEU A 32 6.91 3.87 -0.36
N GLN A 33 7.64 2.96 -1.01
CA GLN A 33 8.72 3.32 -1.90
C GLN A 33 8.21 4.16 -3.08
N GLU A 34 7.10 3.73 -3.69
CA GLU A 34 6.49 4.48 -4.78
C GLU A 34 6.01 5.85 -4.29
N TRP A 35 5.42 5.91 -3.11
CA TRP A 35 4.99 7.15 -2.50
C TRP A 35 6.16 8.13 -2.31
N ASN A 36 7.29 7.62 -1.86
CA ASN A 36 8.50 8.43 -1.69
C ASN A 36 9.04 8.96 -3.02
N THR A 37 9.02 8.13 -4.08
CA THR A 37 9.55 8.54 -5.39
C THR A 37 8.64 9.52 -6.11
N THR A 38 7.39 9.60 -5.74
CA THR A 38 6.43 10.55 -6.32
C THR A 38 6.24 11.80 -5.45
N VAL A 39 7.24 12.13 -4.63
CA VAL A 39 7.27 13.31 -3.77
C VAL A 39 6.11 13.28 -2.77
N ALA A 40 5.88 12.11 -2.19
CA ALA A 40 4.88 11.91 -1.14
C ALA A 40 3.46 12.35 -1.55
N GLN A 41 3.09 12.14 -2.81
CA GLN A 41 1.73 12.47 -3.27
C GLN A 41 0.71 11.47 -2.72
N ASN A 42 -0.41 12.00 -2.27
CA ASN A 42 -1.53 11.22 -1.77
C ASN A 42 -2.81 11.77 -2.42
N PRO A 43 -3.50 11.07 -3.31
CA PRO A 43 -3.36 9.64 -3.60
C PRO A 43 -2.18 9.30 -4.50
N LEU A 44 -1.72 8.07 -4.33
CA LEU A 44 -0.67 7.48 -5.14
C LEU A 44 -1.31 6.79 -6.35
N SER A 45 -0.84 7.08 -7.56
CA SER A 45 -1.29 6.36 -8.75
C SER A 45 -0.36 5.20 -9.02
N VAL A 46 -0.89 3.99 -9.08
CA VAL A 46 -0.07 2.79 -9.22
C VAL A 46 -0.45 1.94 -10.41
N ASN A 47 0.56 1.35 -11.01
CA ASN A 47 0.40 0.29 -12.00
C ASN A 47 0.53 -1.04 -11.26
N ARG A 48 -0.49 -1.89 -11.39
CA ARG A 48 -0.51 -3.18 -10.68
C ARG A 48 0.70 -4.04 -10.98
N ASP A 49 1.07 -4.17 -12.25
CA ASP A 49 2.19 -5.03 -12.64
C ASP A 49 3.51 -4.53 -12.03
N THR A 50 3.72 -3.24 -12.02
CA THR A 50 4.90 -2.63 -11.39
C THR A 50 4.93 -2.92 -9.89
N MET A 51 3.78 -2.78 -9.22
CA MET A 51 3.70 -3.03 -7.78
C MET A 51 3.87 -4.50 -7.43
N MET A 52 3.32 -5.40 -8.25
CA MET A 52 3.50 -6.84 -8.05
C MET A 52 4.97 -7.23 -8.14
N LYS A 53 5.70 -6.68 -9.10
CA LYS A 53 7.14 -6.91 -9.24
C LYS A 53 7.92 -6.36 -8.05
N ALA A 54 7.62 -5.14 -7.65
CA ALA A 54 8.29 -4.50 -6.52
C ALA A 54 8.06 -5.24 -5.21
N ALA A 55 6.84 -5.72 -5.00
CA ALA A 55 6.46 -6.46 -3.80
C ALA A 55 6.83 -7.94 -3.88
N ARG A 56 7.32 -8.41 -5.03
CA ARG A 56 7.74 -9.81 -5.24
C ARG A 56 6.60 -10.79 -5.00
N MET A 57 5.42 -10.53 -5.56
CA MET A 57 4.26 -11.41 -5.38
C MET A 57 3.46 -11.53 -6.67
N GLY A 58 2.73 -12.65 -6.79
CA GLY A 58 1.84 -12.89 -7.90
C GLY A 58 0.51 -12.15 -7.73
N ARG A 59 -0.31 -12.21 -8.80
CA ARG A 59 -1.57 -11.47 -8.85
C ARG A 59 -2.52 -11.83 -7.70
N LYS A 60 -2.67 -13.11 -7.41
CA LYS A 60 -3.60 -13.57 -6.39
C LYS A 60 -3.24 -13.04 -5.00
N THR A 61 -1.97 -13.16 -4.65
CA THR A 61 -1.45 -12.65 -3.37
C THR A 61 -1.56 -11.13 -3.31
N TYR A 62 -1.21 -10.46 -4.42
CA TYR A 62 -1.30 -9.00 -4.51
C TYR A 62 -2.74 -8.52 -4.25
N ASN A 63 -3.71 -9.10 -4.95
CA ASN A 63 -5.12 -8.71 -4.81
C ASN A 63 -5.62 -8.94 -3.38
N LYS A 64 -5.25 -10.08 -2.80
CA LYS A 64 -5.64 -10.41 -1.42
C LYS A 64 -5.04 -9.43 -0.43
N CYS A 65 -3.74 -9.16 -0.52
CA CYS A 65 -3.06 -8.26 0.42
C CYS A 65 -3.55 -6.82 0.27
N MET A 66 -3.80 -6.37 -0.95
CA MET A 66 -4.33 -5.03 -1.19
C MET A 66 -5.69 -4.86 -0.53
N LYS A 67 -6.57 -5.84 -0.70
CA LYS A 67 -7.90 -5.83 -0.09
C LYS A 67 -7.79 -5.84 1.43
N GLU A 68 -6.94 -6.69 1.98
CA GLU A 68 -6.78 -6.81 3.43
C GLU A 68 -6.18 -5.56 4.06
N LEU A 69 -5.17 -4.95 3.43
CA LEU A 69 -4.61 -3.69 3.92
C LEU A 69 -5.68 -2.60 3.97
N GLN A 70 -6.58 -2.58 3.00
CA GLN A 70 -7.70 -1.63 3.03
C GLN A 70 -8.70 -1.97 4.14
N GLU A 71 -9.07 -3.24 4.28
CA GLU A 71 -9.99 -3.68 5.33
C GLU A 71 -9.45 -3.37 6.72
N TYR A 72 -8.14 -3.47 6.90
CA TYR A 72 -7.50 -3.24 8.21
C TYR A 72 -7.19 -1.76 8.47
N GLY A 73 -7.48 -0.89 7.50
CA GLY A 73 -7.37 0.54 7.69
C GLY A 73 -6.02 1.16 7.38
N TYR A 74 -5.10 0.43 6.78
CA TYR A 74 -3.76 0.96 6.47
C TYR A 74 -3.71 1.77 5.20
N ILE A 75 -4.57 1.45 4.24
CA ILE A 75 -4.68 2.18 2.97
C ILE A 75 -6.15 2.31 2.57
N LYS A 76 -6.41 3.22 1.63
CA LYS A 76 -7.67 3.27 0.90
C LYS A 76 -7.35 2.98 -0.55
N TYR A 77 -7.98 1.97 -1.12
CA TYR A 77 -7.72 1.53 -2.49
C TYR A 77 -8.93 1.84 -3.38
N GLU A 78 -8.68 2.57 -4.45
CA GLU A 78 -9.69 2.85 -5.48
C GLU A 78 -9.23 2.19 -6.78
N PRO A 79 -9.69 0.96 -7.05
CA PRO A 79 -9.28 0.26 -8.26
C PRO A 79 -9.84 0.92 -9.51
N SER A 80 -9.06 0.88 -10.60
CA SER A 80 -9.53 1.30 -11.90
C SER A 80 -9.80 0.06 -12.76
N TYR A 81 -10.97 0.04 -13.37
CA TYR A 81 -11.34 -1.01 -14.34
C TYR A 81 -11.03 -0.60 -15.78
N ASN A 82 -10.60 0.63 -15.98
CA ASN A 82 -10.14 1.12 -17.27
C ASN A 82 -8.63 0.92 -17.38
N PRO A 83 -8.12 0.12 -18.34
CA PRO A 83 -6.69 -0.13 -18.45
C PRO A 83 -5.85 1.10 -18.75
N LEU A 84 -6.49 2.20 -19.19
CA LEU A 84 -5.80 3.47 -19.45
C LEU A 84 -5.67 4.34 -18.22
N ILE A 85 -6.33 3.98 -17.12
CA ILE A 85 -6.34 4.76 -15.88
C ILE A 85 -5.73 3.92 -14.77
N LYS A 86 -4.69 4.46 -14.11
CA LYS A 86 -4.04 3.80 -12.99
C LYS A 86 -4.96 3.75 -11.77
N SER A 87 -4.81 2.71 -10.97
CA SER A 87 -5.49 2.61 -9.69
C SER A 87 -4.91 3.65 -8.71
N LYS A 88 -5.75 4.13 -7.80
CA LYS A 88 -5.35 5.11 -6.80
C LYS A 88 -5.30 4.49 -5.42
N ILE A 89 -4.25 4.83 -4.68
CA ILE A 89 -4.06 4.34 -3.32
C ILE A 89 -3.76 5.54 -2.42
N TYR A 90 -4.50 5.62 -1.33
CA TYR A 90 -4.27 6.63 -0.29
C TYR A 90 -3.55 5.94 0.87
N MET A 91 -2.40 6.50 1.26
CA MET A 91 -1.68 6.04 2.43
C MET A 91 -2.36 6.65 3.66
N ASN A 92 -3.03 5.81 4.43
CA ASN A 92 -3.75 6.27 5.62
C ASN A 92 -2.78 6.58 6.76
N LYS A 93 -3.14 7.57 7.55
CA LYS A 93 -2.45 7.82 8.81
C LYS A 93 -2.97 6.82 9.85
N VAL A 94 -2.08 6.04 10.40
CA VAL A 94 -2.43 4.98 11.35
C VAL A 94 -1.75 5.13 12.69
#